data_d0cc0a239bdd7fdfe1f93eec76b69b3d
#
_entry.id   d0cc0a239bdd7fdfe1f93eec76b69b3d
#
_cell.length_a   1.000
_cell.length_b   1.000
_cell.length_c   1.000
_cell.angle_alpha   90.00
_cell.angle_beta   90.00
_cell.angle_gamma   90.00
#
_symmetry.space_group_name_H-M   'P 1'
#
loop_
_entity.id
_entity.type
_entity.pdbx_description
1 polymer ?
#
loop_
_entity_poly.entity_id
_entity_poly.type
_entity_poly.pdbx_seq_one_letter_code
_entity_poly.pdbx_strand_id
1 'polypeptide(L)'
;GLTAAYLMSHPMPHWRLALAGFLWQMTAVLDRCDGEIARVKLCESQFGAWFDTVTDNIAYLSAYVAFLVAGTKLHPDQPLFLYAGYSAILAMLLSLGIMYHYALKTGNGSLQKYLVGYAALPPEQKGLLYRLLERYSFVAKRDFFAFVHFVFAILNQFDMIYLYTVGGLHLMTLGVVISQRKMLTYHAENGSMEPSPGKSATGAAAQDSR
;
A
#
# COMPACT_ATOMS: atom_id res chain seq x y z
N GLY A 1 12.35 5.21 -6.76
CA GLY A 1 11.09 5.92 -6.59
C GLY A 1 11.16 7.37 -7.07
N LEU A 2 11.97 8.24 -6.44
CA LEU A 2 12.04 9.68 -6.76
C LEU A 2 12.45 9.99 -8.20
N THR A 3 13.43 9.26 -8.74
CA THR A 3 13.84 9.41 -10.15
C THR A 3 12.71 9.04 -11.12
N ALA A 4 11.96 7.99 -10.80
CA ALA A 4 10.79 7.58 -11.58
C ALA A 4 9.72 8.69 -11.55
N ALA A 5 9.43 9.24 -10.38
CA ALA A 5 8.49 10.35 -10.21
C ALA A 5 8.92 11.60 -11.01
N TYR A 6 10.20 11.96 -10.97
CA TYR A 6 10.72 13.08 -11.76
C TYR A 6 10.52 12.88 -13.28
N LEU A 7 10.86 11.70 -13.79
CA LEU A 7 10.65 11.38 -15.21
C LEU A 7 9.16 11.39 -15.58
N MET A 8 8.31 10.89 -14.70
CA MET A 8 6.86 10.85 -14.88
C MET A 8 6.22 12.25 -14.89
N SER A 9 6.75 13.21 -14.15
CA SER A 9 6.29 14.60 -14.17
C SER A 9 6.58 15.34 -15.50
N HIS A 10 7.36 14.69 -16.40
CA HIS A 10 7.72 15.18 -17.74
C HIS A 10 7.59 14.03 -18.75
N PRO A 11 6.38 13.53 -19.00
CA PRO A 11 6.16 12.26 -19.73
C PRO A 11 6.54 12.33 -21.22
N MET A 12 6.74 13.51 -21.77
CA MET A 12 7.20 13.66 -23.15
C MET A 12 8.73 13.90 -23.19
N PRO A 13 9.47 13.26 -24.09
CA PRO A 13 9.09 12.26 -25.09
C PRO A 13 8.78 10.87 -24.47
N HIS A 14 8.11 10.01 -25.22
CA HIS A 14 7.60 8.69 -24.77
C HIS A 14 8.59 7.83 -23.97
N TRP A 15 9.86 7.84 -24.34
CA TRP A 15 10.87 7.05 -23.64
C TRP A 15 10.99 7.42 -22.15
N ARG A 16 10.67 8.66 -21.76
CA ARG A 16 10.69 9.10 -20.35
C ARG A 16 9.59 8.42 -19.55
N LEU A 17 8.39 8.33 -20.12
CA LEU A 17 7.28 7.64 -19.47
C LEU A 17 7.58 6.15 -19.34
N ALA A 18 8.09 5.50 -20.41
CA ALA A 18 8.48 4.10 -20.38
C ALA A 18 9.59 3.83 -19.36
N LEU A 19 10.61 4.69 -19.32
CA LEU A 19 11.70 4.58 -18.33
C LEU A 19 11.18 4.81 -16.89
N ALA A 20 10.27 5.77 -16.68
CA ALA A 20 9.65 6.01 -15.40
C ALA A 20 8.88 4.77 -14.91
N GLY A 21 8.07 4.17 -15.78
CA GLY A 21 7.34 2.93 -15.48
C GLY A 21 8.28 1.76 -15.17
N PHE A 22 9.36 1.61 -15.94
CA PHE A 22 10.38 0.60 -15.68
C PHE A 22 11.06 0.80 -14.32
N LEU A 23 11.50 2.01 -14.02
CA LEU A 23 12.15 2.32 -12.73
C LEU A 23 11.18 2.13 -11.56
N TRP A 24 9.90 2.44 -11.73
CA TRP A 24 8.87 2.20 -10.73
C TRP A 24 8.68 0.71 -10.47
N GLN A 25 8.62 -0.09 -11.53
CA GLN A 25 8.55 -1.55 -11.43
C GLN A 25 9.79 -2.13 -10.75
N MET A 26 10.98 -1.65 -11.10
CA MET A 26 12.24 -2.07 -10.47
C MET A 26 12.27 -1.72 -8.97
N THR A 27 11.76 -0.56 -8.58
CA THR A 27 11.64 -0.19 -7.16
C THR A 27 10.77 -1.21 -6.42
N ALA A 28 9.63 -1.62 -6.97
CA ALA A 28 8.76 -2.61 -6.34
C ALA A 28 9.44 -3.99 -6.20
N VAL A 29 10.19 -4.42 -7.22
CA VAL A 29 10.92 -5.70 -7.21
C VAL A 29 12.05 -5.69 -6.19
N LEU A 30 12.88 -4.64 -6.20
CA LEU A 30 14.04 -4.52 -5.29
C LEU A 30 13.61 -4.48 -3.83
N ASP A 31 12.58 -3.70 -3.52
CA ASP A 31 12.03 -3.60 -2.18
C ASP A 31 11.52 -4.96 -1.65
N ARG A 32 10.90 -5.75 -2.53
CA ARG A 32 10.51 -7.12 -2.16
C ARG A 32 11.72 -8.01 -1.90
N CYS A 33 12.76 -7.91 -2.72
CA CYS A 33 13.99 -8.68 -2.52
C CYS A 33 14.68 -8.31 -1.21
N ASP A 34 14.75 -7.02 -0.87
CA ASP A 34 15.37 -6.54 0.38
C ASP A 34 14.60 -7.04 1.60
N GLY A 35 13.27 -7.02 1.55
CA GLY A 35 12.41 -7.57 2.60
C GLY A 35 12.61 -9.08 2.82
N GLU A 36 12.70 -9.87 1.76
CA GLU A 36 12.96 -11.31 1.86
C GLU A 36 14.38 -11.60 2.37
N ILE A 37 15.40 -10.84 1.94
CA ILE A 37 16.79 -10.97 2.42
C ILE A 37 16.86 -10.65 3.93
N ALA A 38 16.18 -9.61 4.39
CA ALA A 38 16.14 -9.25 5.80
C ALA A 38 15.52 -10.36 6.66
N ARG A 39 14.47 -11.01 6.17
CA ARG A 39 13.83 -12.16 6.85
C ARG A 39 14.76 -13.36 6.92
N VAL A 40 15.40 -13.73 5.81
CA VAL A 40 16.31 -14.88 5.76
C VAL A 40 17.53 -14.68 6.68
N LYS A 41 18.02 -13.45 6.77
CA LYS A 41 19.17 -13.11 7.62
C LYS A 41 18.80 -12.86 9.08
N LEU A 42 17.51 -12.90 9.47
CA LEU A 42 17.02 -12.56 10.81
C LEU A 42 17.52 -11.19 11.30
N CYS A 43 17.70 -10.24 10.39
CA CYS A 43 18.18 -8.88 10.66
C CYS A 43 17.04 -7.87 10.67
N GLU A 44 15.83 -8.30 10.93
CA GLU A 44 14.68 -7.38 11.05
C GLU A 44 14.85 -6.48 12.27
N SER A 45 14.79 -5.16 12.05
CA SER A 45 14.81 -4.16 13.11
C SER A 45 13.57 -3.28 13.05
N GLN A 46 13.10 -2.81 14.22
CA GLN A 46 11.97 -1.87 14.28
C GLN A 46 12.28 -0.56 13.54
N PHE A 47 13.53 -0.09 13.64
CA PHE A 47 13.99 1.10 12.93
C PHE A 47 13.97 0.88 11.41
N GLY A 48 14.44 -0.28 10.92
CA GLY A 48 14.41 -0.63 9.50
C GLY A 48 12.98 -0.63 8.94
N ALA A 49 12.05 -1.27 9.64
CA ALA A 49 10.64 -1.31 9.24
C ALA A 49 9.99 0.09 9.26
N TRP A 50 10.34 0.95 10.21
CA TRP A 50 9.86 2.33 10.24
C TRP A 50 10.45 3.15 9.09
N PHE A 51 11.75 3.04 8.86
CA PHE A 51 12.45 3.76 7.79
C PHE A 51 11.91 3.37 6.41
N ASP A 52 11.69 2.08 6.17
CA ASP A 52 11.07 1.54 4.97
C ASP A 52 9.67 2.15 4.73
N THR A 53 8.82 2.14 5.76
CA THR A 53 7.49 2.75 5.70
C THR A 53 7.55 4.23 5.34
N VAL A 54 8.47 5.00 5.92
CA VAL A 54 8.61 6.45 5.65
C VAL A 54 9.10 6.69 4.23
N THR A 55 10.11 5.95 3.78
CA THR A 55 10.67 6.10 2.41
C THR A 55 9.67 5.70 1.34
N ASP A 56 8.88 4.66 1.57
CA ASP A 56 7.79 4.26 0.68
C ASP A 56 6.73 5.37 0.55
N ASN A 57 6.28 5.93 1.69
CA ASN A 57 5.29 6.99 1.67
C ASN A 57 5.78 8.26 0.95
N ILE A 58 7.06 8.61 1.10
CA ILE A 58 7.68 9.72 0.36
C ILE A 58 7.70 9.41 -1.15
N ALA A 59 8.06 8.19 -1.53
CA ALA A 59 8.06 7.77 -2.93
C ALA A 59 6.66 7.82 -3.54
N TYR A 60 5.65 7.32 -2.84
CA TYR A 60 4.25 7.38 -3.30
C TYR A 60 3.74 8.82 -3.43
N LEU A 61 3.98 9.65 -2.41
CA LEU A 61 3.56 11.06 -2.46
C LEU A 61 4.23 11.79 -3.64
N SER A 62 5.52 11.55 -3.87
CA SER A 62 6.24 12.13 -5.01
C SER A 62 5.67 11.67 -6.35
N ALA A 63 5.22 10.41 -6.46
CA ALA A 63 4.57 9.90 -7.66
C ALA A 63 3.20 10.56 -7.89
N TYR A 64 2.37 10.73 -6.87
CA TYR A 64 1.07 11.40 -7.02
C TYR A 64 1.23 12.88 -7.40
N VAL A 65 2.21 13.58 -6.83
CA VAL A 65 2.57 14.93 -7.26
C VAL A 65 3.04 14.95 -8.72
N ALA A 66 3.84 13.97 -9.12
CA ALA A 66 4.30 13.84 -10.50
C ALA A 66 3.15 13.61 -11.48
N PHE A 67 2.16 12.75 -11.11
CA PHE A 67 0.95 12.55 -11.91
C PHE A 67 0.12 13.82 -12.03
N LEU A 68 -0.08 14.56 -10.93
CA LEU A 68 -0.76 15.85 -10.97
C LEU A 68 -0.09 16.83 -11.94
N VAL A 69 1.24 16.99 -11.84
CA VAL A 69 2.02 17.87 -12.70
C VAL A 69 1.98 17.42 -14.17
N ALA A 70 2.10 16.12 -14.42
CA ALA A 70 2.04 15.58 -15.78
C ALA A 70 0.65 15.73 -16.39
N GLY A 71 -0.41 15.40 -15.63
CA GLY A 71 -1.79 15.51 -16.07
C GLY A 71 -2.16 16.94 -16.46
N THR A 72 -1.78 17.92 -15.63
CA THR A 72 -2.03 19.34 -15.93
C THR A 72 -1.22 19.86 -17.13
N LYS A 73 -0.02 19.34 -17.37
CA LYS A 73 0.79 19.71 -18.54
C LYS A 73 0.28 19.10 -19.84
N LEU A 74 -0.20 17.85 -19.79
CA LEU A 74 -0.71 17.16 -20.98
C LEU A 74 -2.13 17.59 -21.34
N HIS A 75 -2.91 18.01 -20.38
CA HIS A 75 -4.31 18.41 -20.55
C HIS A 75 -4.59 19.78 -19.91
N PRO A 76 -3.96 20.86 -20.41
CA PRO A 76 -4.08 22.20 -19.80
C PRO A 76 -5.51 22.74 -19.83
N ASP A 77 -6.31 22.36 -20.83
CA ASP A 77 -7.70 22.81 -21.00
C ASP A 77 -8.72 21.95 -20.25
N GLN A 78 -8.27 20.90 -19.57
CA GLN A 78 -9.15 19.97 -18.86
C GLN A 78 -8.95 20.07 -17.34
N PRO A 79 -9.74 20.86 -16.62
CA PRO A 79 -9.60 21.05 -15.19
C PRO A 79 -9.84 19.75 -14.38
N LEU A 80 -10.45 18.74 -15.01
CA LEU A 80 -10.66 17.43 -14.43
C LEU A 80 -9.36 16.79 -13.94
N PHE A 81 -8.28 16.86 -14.74
CA PHE A 81 -6.98 16.29 -14.34
C PHE A 81 -6.42 17.00 -13.10
N LEU A 82 -6.58 18.30 -13.00
CA LEU A 82 -6.16 19.07 -11.84
C LEU A 82 -6.93 18.64 -10.58
N TYR A 83 -8.26 18.61 -10.64
CA TYR A 83 -9.10 18.26 -9.48
C TYR A 83 -8.92 16.78 -9.09
N ALA A 84 -8.84 15.88 -10.05
CA ALA A 84 -8.60 14.46 -9.81
C ALA A 84 -7.23 14.21 -9.15
N GLY A 85 -6.18 14.94 -9.58
CA GLY A 85 -4.86 14.85 -8.96
C GLY A 85 -4.85 15.35 -7.51
N TYR A 86 -5.46 16.50 -7.23
CA TYR A 86 -5.60 16.99 -5.84
C TYR A 86 -6.42 16.04 -4.98
N SER A 87 -7.52 15.51 -5.50
CA SER A 87 -8.35 14.54 -4.77
C SER A 87 -7.58 13.26 -4.46
N ALA A 88 -6.70 12.80 -5.36
CA ALA A 88 -5.85 11.64 -5.13
C ALA A 88 -4.84 11.88 -4.00
N ILE A 89 -4.17 13.04 -4.00
CA ILE A 89 -3.24 13.41 -2.92
C ILE A 89 -3.97 13.47 -1.58
N LEU A 90 -5.16 14.11 -1.55
CA LEU A 90 -5.98 14.19 -0.34
C LEU A 90 -6.42 12.81 0.14
N ALA A 91 -6.85 11.93 -0.76
CA ALA A 91 -7.24 10.56 -0.47
C ALA A 91 -6.07 9.75 0.13
N MET A 92 -4.85 9.91 -0.41
CA MET A 92 -3.65 9.31 0.17
C MET A 92 -3.39 9.80 1.59
N LEU A 93 -3.38 11.12 1.81
CA LEU A 93 -3.12 11.70 3.13
C LEU A 93 -4.20 11.28 4.15
N LEU A 94 -5.46 11.20 3.73
CA LEU A 94 -6.55 10.71 4.56
C LEU A 94 -6.33 9.25 4.95
N SER A 95 -6.00 8.38 3.99
CA SER A 95 -5.73 6.97 4.25
C SER A 95 -4.57 6.79 5.23
N LEU A 96 -3.46 7.51 5.03
CA LEU A 96 -2.32 7.49 5.94
C LEU A 96 -2.72 7.98 7.34
N GLY A 97 -3.43 9.09 7.45
CA GLY A 97 -3.89 9.63 8.73
C GLY A 97 -4.76 8.63 9.50
N ILE A 98 -5.67 7.95 8.81
CA ILE A 98 -6.52 6.90 9.39
C ILE A 98 -5.68 5.72 9.89
N MET A 99 -4.75 5.23 9.09
CA MET A 99 -3.91 4.09 9.44
C MET A 99 -2.96 4.42 10.60
N TYR A 100 -2.35 5.61 10.61
CA TYR A 100 -1.52 6.07 11.73
C TYR A 100 -2.34 6.29 13.01
N HIS A 101 -3.56 6.84 12.90
CA HIS A 101 -4.44 6.98 14.06
C HIS A 101 -4.76 5.62 14.70
N TYR A 102 -5.04 4.61 13.88
CA TYR A 102 -5.22 3.25 14.36
C TYR A 102 -3.95 2.70 15.03
N ALA A 103 -2.79 2.87 14.40
CA ALA A 103 -1.52 2.40 14.93
C ALA A 103 -1.19 3.02 16.30
N LEU A 104 -1.48 4.32 16.48
CA LEU A 104 -1.31 5.01 17.78
C LEU A 104 -2.27 4.48 18.85
N LYS A 105 -3.53 4.25 18.50
CA LYS A 105 -4.53 3.73 19.46
C LYS A 105 -4.26 2.29 19.92
N THR A 106 -3.69 1.48 19.05
CA THR A 106 -3.42 0.07 19.35
C THR A 106 -2.02 -0.18 19.90
N GLY A 107 -1.21 0.88 20.09
CA GLY A 107 0.17 0.78 20.55
C GLY A 107 1.12 0.09 19.56
N ASN A 108 0.65 -0.18 18.35
CA ASN A 108 1.38 -0.88 17.30
C ASN A 108 1.87 0.10 16.25
N GLY A 109 3.13 0.54 16.33
CA GLY A 109 3.73 1.53 15.43
C GLY A 109 3.90 1.10 13.96
N SER A 110 3.40 -0.07 13.55
CA SER A 110 3.58 -0.60 12.19
C SER A 110 2.27 -0.62 11.40
N LEU A 111 2.28 -0.01 10.21
CA LEU A 111 1.15 -0.07 9.26
C LEU A 111 0.87 -1.50 8.75
N GLN A 112 1.86 -2.38 8.77
CA GLN A 112 1.66 -3.80 8.42
C GLN A 112 0.71 -4.48 9.39
N LYS A 113 0.75 -4.13 10.67
CA LYS A 113 -0.17 -4.68 11.68
C LYS A 113 -1.63 -4.25 11.46
N TYR A 114 -1.85 -3.09 10.82
CA TYR A 114 -3.19 -2.70 10.38
C TYR A 114 -3.79 -3.72 9.41
N LEU A 115 -3.03 -4.14 8.40
CA LEU A 115 -3.47 -5.13 7.43
C LEU A 115 -3.66 -6.52 8.06
N VAL A 116 -2.78 -6.91 8.96
CA VAL A 116 -2.88 -8.18 9.73
C VAL A 116 -4.11 -8.16 10.63
N GLY A 117 -4.35 -7.07 11.36
CA GLY A 117 -5.54 -6.91 12.20
C GLY A 117 -6.84 -7.01 11.41
N TYR A 118 -6.86 -6.43 10.21
CA TYR A 118 -8.02 -6.55 9.33
C TYR A 118 -8.22 -7.96 8.76
N ALA A 119 -7.13 -8.66 8.44
CA ALA A 119 -7.18 -10.06 8.00
C ALA A 119 -7.69 -11.00 9.09
N ALA A 120 -7.43 -10.69 10.36
CA ALA A 120 -7.87 -11.48 11.52
C ALA A 120 -9.37 -11.36 11.83
N LEU A 121 -10.09 -10.37 11.24
CA LEU A 121 -11.53 -10.24 11.45
C LEU A 121 -12.30 -11.48 10.97
N PRO A 122 -13.35 -11.91 11.70
CA PRO A 122 -14.21 -13.01 11.27
C PRO A 122 -14.83 -12.74 9.89
N PRO A 123 -15.02 -13.78 9.05
CA PRO A 123 -15.57 -13.62 7.69
C PRO A 123 -16.93 -12.93 7.65
N GLU A 124 -17.74 -13.06 8.71
CA GLU A 124 -19.06 -12.45 8.85
C GLU A 124 -18.99 -10.94 9.03
N GLN A 125 -17.92 -10.42 9.64
CA GLN A 125 -17.69 -9.00 9.84
C GLN A 125 -16.99 -8.36 8.63
N LYS A 126 -16.43 -9.16 7.73
CA LYS A 126 -15.82 -8.70 6.49
C LYS A 126 -16.93 -8.35 5.49
N GLY A 127 -17.06 -7.08 5.13
CA GLY A 127 -18.05 -6.62 4.15
C GLY A 127 -17.85 -7.22 2.75
N LEU A 128 -18.87 -7.12 1.89
CA LEU A 128 -18.84 -7.60 0.51
C LEU A 128 -17.61 -7.08 -0.27
N LEU A 129 -17.28 -5.80 -0.09
CA LEU A 129 -16.11 -5.17 -0.72
C LEU A 129 -14.81 -5.88 -0.34
N TYR A 130 -14.66 -6.29 0.94
CA TYR A 130 -13.47 -7.02 1.37
C TYR A 130 -13.40 -8.42 0.74
N ARG A 131 -14.52 -9.15 0.67
CA ARG A 131 -14.53 -10.48 0.03
C ARG A 131 -14.12 -10.39 -1.44
N LEU A 132 -14.54 -9.32 -2.13
CA LEU A 132 -14.09 -9.04 -3.49
C LEU A 132 -12.59 -8.71 -3.54
N LEU A 133 -12.11 -7.83 -2.66
CA LEU A 133 -10.70 -7.48 -2.56
C LEU A 133 -9.83 -8.68 -2.16
N GLU A 134 -10.31 -9.56 -1.28
CA GLU A 134 -9.62 -10.79 -0.90
C GLU A 134 -9.52 -11.76 -2.09
N ARG A 135 -10.61 -11.93 -2.84
CA ARG A 135 -10.66 -12.77 -4.05
C ARG A 135 -9.74 -12.24 -5.16
N TYR A 136 -9.66 -10.91 -5.29
CA TYR A 136 -8.79 -10.23 -6.24
C TYR A 136 -7.56 -9.60 -5.56
N SER A 137 -7.12 -10.17 -4.44
CA SER A 137 -6.01 -9.64 -3.62
C SER A 137 -4.71 -9.45 -4.40
N PHE A 138 -4.50 -10.20 -5.47
CA PHE A 138 -3.35 -10.03 -6.35
C PHE A 138 -3.38 -8.67 -7.10
N VAL A 139 -4.57 -8.15 -7.45
CA VAL A 139 -4.73 -6.84 -8.12
C VAL A 139 -4.41 -5.69 -7.18
N ALA A 140 -4.68 -5.87 -5.88
CA ALA A 140 -4.36 -4.88 -4.84
C ALA A 140 -2.90 -4.93 -4.38
N LYS A 141 -2.12 -5.93 -4.83
CA LYS A 141 -0.70 -6.00 -4.50
C LYS A 141 0.08 -4.90 -5.22
N ARG A 142 1.01 -4.28 -4.49
CA ARG A 142 1.90 -3.24 -5.01
C ARG A 142 2.59 -3.64 -6.32
N ASP A 143 3.05 -4.89 -6.40
CA ASP A 143 3.77 -5.39 -7.57
C ASP A 143 2.90 -5.42 -8.83
N PHE A 144 1.63 -5.86 -8.68
CA PHE A 144 0.68 -5.86 -9.79
C PHE A 144 0.33 -4.45 -10.23
N PHE A 145 0.14 -3.55 -9.26
CA PHE A 145 -0.12 -2.14 -9.52
C PHE A 145 1.04 -1.49 -10.30
N ALA A 146 2.29 -1.73 -9.86
CA ALA A 146 3.49 -1.25 -10.54
C ALA A 146 3.64 -1.87 -11.94
N PHE A 147 3.31 -3.15 -12.11
CA PHE A 147 3.33 -3.83 -13.40
C PHE A 147 2.34 -3.23 -14.40
N VAL A 148 1.11 -2.96 -13.98
CA VAL A 148 0.09 -2.32 -14.82
C VAL A 148 0.56 -0.93 -15.26
N HIS A 149 1.15 -0.14 -14.35
CA HIS A 149 1.74 1.16 -14.70
C HIS A 149 2.84 1.02 -15.75
N PHE A 150 3.72 0.05 -15.58
CA PHE A 150 4.80 -0.22 -16.54
C PHE A 150 4.27 -0.59 -17.91
N VAL A 151 3.28 -1.47 -18.00
CA VAL A 151 2.66 -1.86 -19.28
C VAL A 151 2.04 -0.65 -19.96
N PHE A 152 1.23 0.14 -19.26
CA PHE A 152 0.63 1.36 -19.85
C PHE A 152 1.67 2.41 -20.19
N ALA A 153 2.79 2.49 -19.46
CA ALA A 153 3.88 3.40 -19.75
C ALA A 153 4.59 3.04 -21.08
N ILE A 154 4.84 1.76 -21.34
CA ILE A 154 5.37 1.27 -22.61
C ILE A 154 4.41 1.58 -23.76
N LEU A 155 3.10 1.38 -23.53
CA LEU A 155 2.07 1.67 -24.52
C LEU A 155 1.78 3.16 -24.68
N ASN A 156 2.48 4.03 -23.97
CA ASN A 156 2.31 5.48 -23.94
C ASN A 156 0.88 5.92 -23.58
N GLN A 157 0.22 5.18 -22.71
CA GLN A 157 -1.16 5.43 -22.27
C GLN A 157 -1.17 6.15 -20.92
N PHE A 158 -0.71 7.40 -20.90
CA PHE A 158 -0.64 8.20 -19.67
C PHE A 158 -2.00 8.34 -18.99
N ASP A 159 -3.06 8.58 -19.79
CA ASP A 159 -4.41 8.79 -19.26
C ASP A 159 -4.94 7.53 -18.54
N MET A 160 -4.61 6.34 -19.07
CA MET A 160 -4.97 5.08 -18.43
C MET A 160 -4.21 4.87 -17.11
N ILE A 161 -2.91 5.23 -17.06
CA ILE A 161 -2.13 5.22 -15.82
C ILE A 161 -2.79 6.16 -14.81
N TYR A 162 -3.10 7.39 -15.23
CA TYR A 162 -3.69 8.40 -14.38
C TYR A 162 -5.04 7.96 -13.81
N LEU A 163 -5.96 7.50 -14.65
CA LEU A 163 -7.27 7.03 -14.25
C LEU A 163 -7.19 5.83 -13.31
N TYR A 164 -6.30 4.87 -13.61
CA TYR A 164 -6.07 3.68 -12.79
C TYR A 164 -5.53 4.07 -11.41
N THR A 165 -4.58 5.02 -11.35
CA THR A 165 -4.00 5.52 -10.10
C THR A 165 -5.04 6.24 -9.23
N VAL A 166 -5.75 7.20 -9.81
CA VAL A 166 -6.76 7.98 -9.10
C VAL A 166 -7.90 7.09 -8.62
N GLY A 167 -8.44 6.26 -9.50
CA GLY A 167 -9.54 5.35 -9.18
C GLY A 167 -9.16 4.31 -8.12
N GLY A 168 -8.00 3.68 -8.27
CA GLY A 168 -7.47 2.70 -7.32
C GLY A 168 -7.25 3.28 -5.94
N LEU A 169 -6.71 4.51 -5.87
CA LEU A 169 -6.46 5.18 -4.60
C LEU A 169 -7.75 5.57 -3.87
N HIS A 170 -8.76 6.06 -4.58
CA HIS A 170 -10.06 6.36 -3.98
C HIS A 170 -10.75 5.09 -3.48
N LEU A 171 -10.68 4.00 -4.25
CA LEU A 171 -11.23 2.71 -3.83
C LEU A 171 -10.52 2.18 -2.58
N MET A 172 -9.19 2.29 -2.51
CA MET A 172 -8.39 1.93 -1.34
C MET A 172 -8.78 2.79 -0.13
N THR A 173 -8.89 4.11 -0.29
CA THR A 173 -9.28 5.05 0.77
C THR A 173 -10.66 4.71 1.32
N LEU A 174 -11.63 4.44 0.44
CA LEU A 174 -12.97 4.01 0.83
C LEU A 174 -12.91 2.71 1.65
N GLY A 175 -12.11 1.75 1.23
CA GLY A 175 -11.87 0.50 1.97
C GLY A 175 -11.31 0.75 3.37
N VAL A 176 -10.32 1.63 3.49
CA VAL A 176 -9.71 2.01 4.78
C VAL A 176 -10.73 2.69 5.70
N VAL A 177 -11.52 3.66 5.19
CA VAL A 177 -12.54 4.36 5.95
C VAL A 177 -13.62 3.41 6.49
N ILE A 178 -14.11 2.50 5.64
CA ILE A 178 -15.13 1.52 6.04
C ILE A 178 -14.59 0.52 7.06
N SER A 179 -13.34 0.09 6.90
CA SER A 179 -12.75 -0.94 7.77
C SER A 179 -12.38 -0.41 9.14
N GLN A 180 -11.99 0.86 9.25
CA GLN A 180 -11.46 1.43 10.51
C GLN A 180 -12.42 1.29 11.68
N ARG A 181 -13.70 1.63 11.50
CA ARG A 181 -14.71 1.54 12.57
C ARG A 181 -14.82 0.12 13.10
N LYS A 182 -14.93 -0.86 12.19
CA LYS A 182 -15.05 -2.27 12.55
C LYS A 182 -13.82 -2.79 13.30
N MET A 183 -12.63 -2.38 12.87
CA MET A 183 -11.39 -2.79 13.51
C MET A 183 -11.23 -2.21 14.91
N LEU A 184 -11.60 -0.95 15.12
CA LEU A 184 -11.54 -0.31 16.45
C LEU A 184 -12.54 -0.96 17.42
N THR A 185 -13.75 -1.28 16.96
CA THR A 185 -14.76 -1.98 17.77
C THR A 185 -14.27 -3.37 18.15
N TYR A 186 -13.77 -4.14 17.18
CA TYR A 186 -13.25 -5.49 17.44
C TYR A 186 -12.06 -5.49 18.41
N HIS A 187 -11.20 -4.49 18.32
CA HIS A 187 -10.05 -4.34 19.24
C HIS A 187 -10.50 -3.97 20.66
N ALA A 188 -11.53 -3.14 20.77
CA ALA A 188 -12.10 -2.77 22.06
C ALA A 188 -12.79 -3.96 22.77
N GLU A 189 -13.44 -4.83 22.01
CA GLU A 189 -14.15 -6.01 22.53
C GLU A 189 -13.23 -7.17 22.91
N ASN A 190 -12.14 -7.38 22.14
CA ASN A 190 -11.28 -8.56 22.29
C ASN A 190 -9.93 -8.30 22.96
N GLY A 191 -9.66 -7.06 23.36
CA GLY A 191 -8.36 -6.65 23.91
C GLY A 191 -7.26 -6.64 22.84
N SER A 192 -6.06 -6.18 23.20
CA SER A 192 -4.89 -6.32 22.37
C SER A 192 -4.58 -7.81 22.21
N MET A 193 -4.87 -8.38 21.05
CA MET A 193 -4.32 -9.69 20.68
C MET A 193 -2.80 -9.54 20.48
N GLU A 194 -2.06 -9.45 21.59
CA GLU A 194 -0.71 -9.98 21.56
C GLU A 194 -0.86 -11.49 21.43
N PRO A 195 -0.28 -12.15 20.43
CA PRO A 195 0.00 -13.55 20.51
C PRO A 195 0.88 -13.72 21.76
N SER A 196 0.36 -14.36 22.82
CA SER A 196 1.12 -14.60 24.04
C SER A 196 2.46 -15.23 23.62
N PRO A 197 3.62 -14.63 23.95
CA PRO A 197 4.90 -15.25 23.69
C PRO A 197 4.98 -16.47 24.61
N GLY A 198 4.84 -17.68 24.07
CA GLY A 198 5.18 -18.89 24.80
C GLY A 198 4.03 -19.79 25.19
N LYS A 199 3.26 -20.30 24.25
CA LYS A 199 2.85 -21.71 24.28
C LYS A 199 3.62 -22.42 23.16
N SER A 200 4.96 -22.39 23.27
CA SER A 200 5.82 -23.31 22.56
C SER A 200 5.53 -24.72 23.10
N ALA A 201 5.30 -25.62 22.21
CA ALA A 201 5.35 -27.06 22.24
C ALA A 201 6.18 -27.68 23.37
N THR A 202 5.69 -27.71 24.62
CA THR A 202 6.30 -28.44 25.71
C THR A 202 5.26 -29.35 26.39
N GLY A 203 4.18 -29.69 25.70
CA GLY A 203 3.11 -30.56 26.20
C GLY A 203 2.93 -31.91 25.48
N ALA A 204 3.72 -32.20 24.45
CA ALA A 204 3.54 -33.41 23.63
C ALA A 204 4.58 -34.53 23.88
N ALA A 205 5.49 -34.35 24.83
CA ALA A 205 6.57 -35.33 25.07
C ALA A 205 6.48 -36.05 26.43
N ALA A 206 5.33 -36.00 27.16
CA ALA A 206 5.21 -36.58 28.49
C ALA A 206 4.03 -37.58 28.64
N GLN A 207 3.53 -38.16 27.57
CA GLN A 207 2.46 -39.17 27.64
C GLN A 207 2.71 -40.47 26.86
N ASP A 208 3.97 -40.81 26.60
CA ASP A 208 4.28 -42.13 26.03
C ASP A 208 5.39 -42.83 26.82
N SER A 209 5.17 -42.97 28.10
CA SER A 209 5.92 -43.90 28.97
C SER A 209 5.10 -44.31 30.23
N ARG A 210 4.05 -45.08 30.02
CA ARG A 210 3.55 -46.05 31.00
C ARG A 210 2.78 -47.16 30.28
#